data_3365cd81b39abe8ea3826314a805ddfd
#
_entry.id   3365cd81b39abe8ea3826314a805ddfd
#
_cell.length_a   1.000
_cell.length_b   1.000
_cell.length_c   1.000
_cell.angle_alpha   90.00
_cell.angle_beta   90.00
_cell.angle_gamma   90.00
#
_symmetry.space_group_name_H-M   'P 1'
#
loop_
_entity.id
_entity.type
_entity.pdbx_description
1 polymer ?
#
loop_
_entity_poly.entity_id
_entity_poly.type
_entity_poly.pdbx_seq_one_letter_code
_entity_poly.pdbx_strand_id
1 'polypeptide(L)'
;MYKRQVLELEQNVLELAEHAEVPVCNLLTDFNPPCQLMADALTILEKFGRLENIKVCYLGDCNNVTNSWLNLASRIPLDLRIATSKETLPPEHLVKQVQDAGLSKLSIYHEAAEAVQDAQVLYTDVWASMGEKEKTKEREQLLFGFQINRDLLNLSSPDSLVMHCLPANREREITAEVMDGPRSIVYDQAENRLHAQKAILAQLERWRN
;
A
#
# COMPACT_ATOMS: atom_id res chain seq x y z
N MET A 1 8.72 23.58 -16.93
CA MET A 1 8.31 22.55 -17.91
C MET A 1 8.39 21.20 -17.18
N TYR A 2 7.26 20.57 -16.87
CA TYR A 2 7.26 19.27 -16.20
C TYR A 2 7.48 18.18 -17.25
N LYS A 3 8.55 17.41 -17.11
CA LYS A 3 8.76 16.21 -17.92
C LYS A 3 8.35 15.01 -17.09
N ARG A 4 7.40 14.21 -17.57
CA ARG A 4 7.10 12.88 -17.02
C ARG A 4 8.10 11.90 -17.63
N GLN A 5 8.87 11.27 -16.78
CA GLN A 5 9.77 10.19 -17.15
C GLN A 5 9.39 8.96 -16.33
N VAL A 6 9.31 7.80 -16.95
CA VAL A 6 9.08 6.52 -16.26
C VAL A 6 10.45 5.95 -15.94
N LEU A 7 10.81 5.95 -14.68
CA LEU A 7 12.02 5.33 -14.15
C LEU A 7 11.56 4.20 -13.23
N GLU A 8 11.96 2.97 -13.53
CA GLU A 8 11.54 1.79 -12.77
C GLU A 8 12.39 1.59 -11.53
N LEU A 9 13.70 1.87 -11.62
CA LEU A 9 14.64 1.67 -10.53
C LEU A 9 14.72 2.91 -9.63
N GLU A 10 14.69 2.70 -8.32
CA GLU A 10 14.87 3.76 -7.30
C GLU A 10 16.17 4.53 -7.53
N GLN A 11 17.26 3.83 -7.83
CA GLN A 11 18.57 4.44 -8.07
C GLN A 11 18.54 5.50 -9.18
N ASN A 12 17.79 5.27 -10.26
CA ASN A 12 17.66 6.24 -11.36
C ASN A 12 16.94 7.52 -10.93
N VAL A 13 15.94 7.38 -10.02
CA VAL A 13 15.22 8.53 -9.46
C VAL A 13 16.14 9.35 -8.55
N LEU A 14 16.96 8.68 -7.74
CA LEU A 14 17.94 9.34 -6.85
C LEU A 14 19.01 10.09 -7.66
N GLU A 15 19.58 9.45 -8.68
CA GLU A 15 20.55 10.10 -9.58
C GLU A 15 19.94 11.31 -10.30
N LEU A 16 18.70 11.18 -10.78
CA LEU A 16 18.00 12.32 -11.37
C LEU A 16 17.81 13.46 -10.37
N ALA A 17 17.47 13.15 -9.11
CA ALA A 17 17.26 14.15 -8.06
C ALA A 17 18.55 14.89 -7.69
N GLU A 18 19.70 14.20 -7.69
CA GLU A 18 21.02 14.81 -7.41
C GLU A 18 21.43 15.85 -8.46
N HIS A 19 20.98 15.69 -9.70
CA HIS A 19 21.39 16.55 -10.83
C HIS A 19 20.28 17.52 -11.28
N ALA A 20 19.08 17.43 -10.70
CA ALA A 20 17.96 18.27 -11.08
C ALA A 20 17.98 19.62 -10.32
N GLU A 21 17.73 20.71 -11.06
CA GLU A 21 17.54 22.05 -10.47
C GLU A 21 16.11 22.28 -9.93
N VAL A 22 15.26 21.27 -10.02
CA VAL A 22 13.87 21.30 -9.58
C VAL A 22 13.54 20.05 -8.76
N PRO A 23 12.56 20.10 -7.87
CA PRO A 23 12.15 18.91 -7.10
C PRO A 23 11.78 17.73 -8.00
N VAL A 24 12.25 16.54 -7.66
CA VAL A 24 11.90 15.29 -8.31
C VAL A 24 10.89 14.54 -7.44
N CYS A 25 9.74 14.19 -8.01
CA CYS A 25 8.70 13.44 -7.32
C CYS A 25 8.76 11.97 -7.74
N ASN A 26 9.02 11.07 -6.79
CA ASN A 26 8.85 9.64 -7.00
C ASN A 26 7.35 9.31 -7.09
N LEU A 27 6.87 8.90 -8.27
CA LEU A 27 5.50 8.44 -8.47
C LEU A 27 5.36 6.93 -8.31
N LEU A 28 6.41 6.20 -8.69
CA LEU A 28 6.49 4.75 -8.64
C LEU A 28 7.93 4.32 -8.96
N THR A 29 8.49 3.50 -8.10
CA THR A 29 9.74 2.75 -8.35
C THR A 29 9.58 1.31 -7.88
N ASP A 30 10.57 0.47 -8.15
CA ASP A 30 10.70 -0.89 -7.62
C ASP A 30 10.76 -0.92 -6.09
N PHE A 31 11.26 0.13 -5.46
CA PHE A 31 11.35 0.23 -4.01
C PHE A 31 10.04 0.70 -3.37
N ASN A 32 9.41 1.79 -3.86
CA ASN A 32 8.16 2.29 -3.29
C ASN A 32 7.35 3.20 -4.24
N PRO A 33 6.02 3.25 -4.11
CA PRO A 33 5.13 4.25 -4.71
C PRO A 33 4.62 5.29 -3.68
N PRO A 34 5.43 6.27 -3.22
CA PRO A 34 5.03 7.16 -2.14
C PRO A 34 3.77 7.99 -2.45
N CYS A 35 3.58 8.37 -3.72
CA CYS A 35 2.39 9.11 -4.15
C CYS A 35 1.11 8.26 -4.09
N GLN A 36 1.21 6.93 -4.22
CA GLN A 36 0.08 6.03 -3.99
C GLN A 36 -0.31 6.07 -2.53
N LEU A 37 0.65 5.90 -1.64
CA LEU A 37 0.40 5.86 -0.22
C LEU A 37 -0.17 7.18 0.33
N MET A 38 0.26 8.33 -0.21
CA MET A 38 -0.33 9.62 0.16
C MET A 38 -1.82 9.71 -0.23
N ALA A 39 -2.20 9.12 -1.37
CA ALA A 39 -3.60 9.02 -1.76
C ALA A 39 -4.39 8.06 -0.86
N ASP A 40 -3.77 6.94 -0.48
CA ASP A 40 -4.36 5.96 0.43
C ASP A 40 -4.61 6.58 1.81
N ALA A 41 -3.63 7.31 2.33
CA ALA A 41 -3.74 8.04 3.59
C ALA A 41 -4.83 9.12 3.54
N LEU A 42 -4.94 9.87 2.44
CA LEU A 42 -6.01 10.85 2.21
C LEU A 42 -7.38 10.16 2.21
N THR A 43 -7.52 9.04 1.51
CA THR A 43 -8.76 8.27 1.45
C THR A 43 -9.19 7.78 2.83
N ILE A 44 -8.25 7.24 3.62
CA ILE A 44 -8.51 6.82 5.00
C ILE A 44 -8.95 8.01 5.86
N LEU A 45 -8.26 9.15 5.74
CA LEU A 45 -8.60 10.36 6.47
C LEU A 45 -10.02 10.85 6.14
N GLU A 46 -10.43 10.82 4.88
CA GLU A 46 -11.78 11.21 4.45
C GLU A 46 -12.86 10.25 4.97
N LYS A 47 -12.59 8.95 4.98
CA LYS A 47 -13.57 7.94 5.41
C LYS A 47 -13.70 7.84 6.94
N PHE A 48 -12.60 7.95 7.67
CA PHE A 48 -12.57 7.77 9.12
C PHE A 48 -12.42 9.07 9.92
N GLY A 49 -12.19 10.21 9.27
CA GLY A 49 -11.94 11.51 9.91
C GLY A 49 -10.58 11.59 10.63
N ARG A 50 -9.78 10.54 10.57
CA ARG A 50 -8.46 10.43 11.18
C ARG A 50 -7.59 9.42 10.41
N LEU A 51 -6.29 9.55 10.52
CA LEU A 51 -5.32 8.56 10.04
C LEU A 51 -4.65 7.82 11.21
N GLU A 52 -4.41 8.52 12.31
CA GLU A 52 -3.72 7.98 13.48
C GLU A 52 -4.52 6.84 14.14
N ASN A 53 -3.80 5.80 14.53
CA ASN A 53 -4.32 4.61 15.20
C ASN A 53 -5.40 3.85 14.40
N ILE A 54 -5.42 4.00 13.07
CA ILE A 54 -6.21 3.15 12.20
C ILE A 54 -5.55 1.77 12.12
N LYS A 55 -6.38 0.73 12.19
CA LYS A 55 -5.97 -0.67 12.06
C LYS A 55 -6.00 -1.07 10.60
N VAL A 56 -4.84 -1.09 9.98
CA VAL A 56 -4.66 -1.46 8.57
C VAL A 56 -4.10 -2.88 8.49
N CYS A 57 -4.76 -3.76 7.79
CA CYS A 57 -4.27 -5.10 7.46
C CYS A 57 -3.93 -5.15 5.96
N TYR A 58 -2.66 -5.22 5.64
CA TYR A 58 -2.17 -5.51 4.30
C TYR A 58 -2.11 -7.02 4.09
N LEU A 59 -2.69 -7.53 3.00
CA LEU A 59 -2.76 -8.95 2.69
C LEU A 59 -2.12 -9.25 1.33
N GLY A 60 -1.17 -10.17 1.30
CA GLY A 60 -0.55 -10.65 0.07
C GLY A 60 0.96 -10.52 0.03
N ASP A 61 1.50 -10.22 -1.15
CA ASP A 61 2.95 -10.13 -1.38
C ASP A 61 3.54 -8.85 -0.77
N CYS A 62 4.66 -8.99 -0.05
CA CYS A 62 5.40 -7.84 0.43
C CYS A 62 6.24 -7.24 -0.70
N ASN A 63 5.64 -6.31 -1.41
CA ASN A 63 6.19 -5.59 -2.55
C ASN A 63 6.51 -4.11 -2.21
N ASN A 64 6.72 -3.29 -3.24
CA ASN A 64 6.97 -1.85 -3.09
C ASN A 64 5.83 -1.09 -2.39
N VAL A 65 4.58 -1.52 -2.51
CA VAL A 65 3.45 -0.92 -1.78
C VAL A 65 3.56 -1.18 -0.28
N THR A 66 3.93 -2.40 0.12
CA THR A 66 4.19 -2.73 1.52
C THR A 66 5.35 -1.90 2.09
N ASN A 67 6.41 -1.66 1.28
CA ASN A 67 7.51 -0.78 1.68
C ASN A 67 7.01 0.64 2.00
N SER A 68 6.08 1.16 1.20
CA SER A 68 5.47 2.47 1.46
C SER A 68 4.65 2.47 2.75
N TRP A 69 3.88 1.42 3.04
CA TRP A 69 3.14 1.29 4.31
C TRP A 69 4.07 1.27 5.52
N LEU A 70 5.21 0.57 5.45
CA LEU A 70 6.22 0.56 6.50
C LEU A 70 6.85 1.96 6.69
N ASN A 71 7.16 2.65 5.60
CA ASN A 71 7.65 4.03 5.66
C ASN A 71 6.64 4.98 6.32
N LEU A 72 5.34 4.85 6.02
CA LEU A 72 4.29 5.64 6.68
C LEU A 72 4.19 5.30 8.17
N ALA A 73 4.19 4.02 8.51
CA ALA A 73 4.11 3.55 9.90
C ALA A 73 5.29 4.00 10.78
N SER A 74 6.44 4.32 10.19
CA SER A 74 7.57 4.92 10.90
C SER A 74 7.41 6.44 11.15
N ARG A 75 6.37 7.07 10.59
CA ARG A 75 6.12 8.53 10.67
C ARG A 75 4.82 8.90 11.32
N ILE A 76 3.80 8.04 11.20
CA ILE A 76 2.44 8.27 11.71
C ILE A 76 2.04 7.05 12.53
N PRO A 77 1.45 7.22 13.72
CA PRO A 77 0.98 6.10 14.54
C PRO A 77 -0.10 5.29 13.83
N LEU A 78 0.16 4.00 13.58
CA LEU A 78 -0.78 3.04 12.98
C LEU A 78 -0.78 1.72 13.77
N ASP A 79 -1.84 0.93 13.68
CA ASP A 79 -1.81 -0.52 13.93
C ASP A 79 -1.68 -1.20 12.55
N LEU A 80 -0.44 -1.37 12.07
CA LEU A 80 -0.15 -1.97 10.78
C LEU A 80 0.06 -3.47 10.95
N ARG A 81 -0.75 -4.26 10.27
CA ARG A 81 -0.67 -5.71 10.21
C ARG A 81 -0.35 -6.13 8.79
N ILE A 82 0.62 -7.00 8.63
CA ILE A 82 1.01 -7.58 7.34
C ILE A 82 0.73 -9.07 7.40
N ALA A 83 -0.21 -9.53 6.58
CA ALA A 83 -0.54 -10.94 6.41
C ALA A 83 0.08 -11.45 5.12
N THR A 84 1.08 -12.31 5.23
CA THR A 84 1.88 -12.78 4.10
C THR A 84 2.46 -14.17 4.36
N SER A 85 2.90 -14.84 3.30
CA SER A 85 3.60 -16.12 3.44
C SER A 85 5.00 -15.94 4.06
N LYS A 86 5.59 -17.02 4.55
CA LYS A 86 6.96 -16.98 5.12
C LYS A 86 8.02 -16.69 4.07
N GLU A 87 7.71 -16.92 2.81
CA GLU A 87 8.60 -16.74 1.66
C GLU A 87 8.55 -15.32 1.07
N THR A 88 7.55 -14.51 1.50
CA THR A 88 7.31 -13.17 0.97
C THR A 88 7.34 -12.09 2.05
N LEU A 89 8.25 -12.22 3.00
CA LEU A 89 8.40 -11.28 4.12
C LEU A 89 8.85 -9.87 3.66
N PRO A 90 8.46 -8.82 4.40
CA PRO A 90 8.94 -7.49 4.14
C PRO A 90 10.43 -7.34 4.44
N PRO A 91 11.13 -6.36 3.84
CA PRO A 91 12.54 -6.10 4.11
C PRO A 91 12.81 -5.82 5.58
N GLU A 92 13.77 -6.55 6.17
CA GLU A 92 14.11 -6.47 7.60
C GLU A 92 14.47 -5.03 8.04
N HIS A 93 15.21 -4.30 7.21
CA HIS A 93 15.60 -2.92 7.53
C HIS A 93 14.39 -1.97 7.67
N LEU A 94 13.31 -2.17 6.89
CA LEU A 94 12.07 -1.37 7.01
C LEU A 94 11.26 -1.77 8.26
N VAL A 95 11.21 -3.07 8.56
CA VAL A 95 10.61 -3.56 9.82
C VAL A 95 11.30 -2.92 11.02
N LYS A 96 12.66 -2.96 11.02
CA LYS A 96 13.47 -2.34 12.05
C LYS A 96 13.25 -0.82 12.14
N GLN A 97 13.14 -0.14 11.00
CA GLN A 97 12.85 1.30 10.96
C GLN A 97 11.55 1.65 11.69
N VAL A 98 10.48 0.85 11.51
CA VAL A 98 9.20 1.06 12.22
C VAL A 98 9.35 0.80 13.71
N GLN A 99 10.07 -0.26 14.09
CA GLN A 99 10.32 -0.61 15.49
C GLN A 99 11.15 0.47 16.20
N ASP A 100 12.22 0.96 15.57
CA ASP A 100 13.10 2.01 16.12
C ASP A 100 12.36 3.35 16.26
N ALA A 101 11.41 3.65 15.35
CA ALA A 101 10.56 4.84 15.45
C ALA A 101 9.59 4.79 16.66
N GLY A 102 9.15 3.60 17.06
CA GLY A 102 8.33 3.40 18.25
C GLY A 102 6.93 4.06 18.19
N LEU A 103 6.47 4.48 17.02
CA LEU A 103 5.19 5.20 16.84
C LEU A 103 4.02 4.25 16.60
N SER A 104 4.27 3.20 15.82
CA SER A 104 3.23 2.27 15.34
C SER A 104 3.37 0.91 15.96
N LYS A 105 2.24 0.21 16.08
CA LYS A 105 2.24 -1.22 16.31
C LYS A 105 2.36 -1.92 14.96
N LEU A 106 3.43 -2.71 14.78
CA LEU A 106 3.66 -3.54 13.60
C LEU A 106 3.56 -5.02 14.00
N SER A 107 2.75 -5.79 13.27
CA SER A 107 2.60 -7.23 13.47
C SER A 107 2.60 -7.95 12.12
N ILE A 108 3.33 -9.06 12.02
CA ILE A 108 3.38 -9.91 10.83
C ILE A 108 2.67 -11.21 11.14
N TYR A 109 1.79 -11.62 10.25
CA TYR A 109 0.94 -12.82 10.37
C TYR A 109 1.15 -13.73 9.16
N HIS A 110 1.02 -15.04 9.39
CA HIS A 110 1.04 -16.04 8.34
C HIS A 110 -0.32 -16.71 8.10
N GLU A 111 -1.32 -16.27 8.88
CA GLU A 111 -2.72 -16.67 8.75
C GLU A 111 -3.57 -15.41 8.58
N ALA A 112 -4.21 -15.28 7.41
CA ALA A 112 -4.99 -14.09 7.07
C ALA A 112 -6.16 -13.87 8.04
N ALA A 113 -6.82 -14.95 8.47
CA ALA A 113 -7.96 -14.90 9.40
C ALA A 113 -7.61 -14.30 10.77
N GLU A 114 -6.37 -14.49 11.24
CA GLU A 114 -5.89 -13.88 12.48
C GLU A 114 -5.56 -12.39 12.30
N ALA A 115 -4.95 -12.04 11.18
CA ALA A 115 -4.51 -10.70 10.90
C ALA A 115 -5.66 -9.70 10.75
N VAL A 116 -6.77 -10.13 10.14
CA VAL A 116 -7.91 -9.25 9.85
C VAL A 116 -8.84 -9.00 11.03
N GLN A 117 -8.66 -9.69 12.15
CA GLN A 117 -9.53 -9.51 13.33
C GLN A 117 -9.59 -8.03 13.73
N ASP A 118 -10.79 -7.47 13.78
CA ASP A 118 -11.06 -6.06 14.11
C ASP A 118 -10.33 -5.01 13.23
N ALA A 119 -9.72 -5.41 12.11
CA ALA A 119 -9.11 -4.49 11.14
C ALA A 119 -10.16 -3.53 10.57
N GLN A 120 -9.80 -2.26 10.43
CA GLN A 120 -10.66 -1.22 9.87
C GLN A 120 -10.45 -1.04 8.37
N VAL A 121 -9.25 -1.34 7.89
CA VAL A 121 -8.88 -1.30 6.48
C VAL A 121 -8.24 -2.62 6.10
N LEU A 122 -8.77 -3.29 5.08
CA LEU A 122 -8.14 -4.40 4.40
C LEU A 122 -7.55 -3.88 3.10
N TYR A 123 -6.26 -4.05 2.94
CA TYR A 123 -5.52 -3.56 1.78
C TYR A 123 -4.85 -4.72 1.06
N THR A 124 -4.94 -4.77 -0.27
CA THR A 124 -4.17 -5.72 -1.07
C THR A 124 -3.66 -5.09 -2.36
N ASP A 125 -2.73 -5.77 -3.01
CA ASP A 125 -2.16 -5.44 -4.31
C ASP A 125 -1.97 -6.74 -5.11
N VAL A 126 -1.69 -6.61 -6.40
CA VAL A 126 -1.41 -7.77 -7.28
C VAL A 126 -0.24 -8.60 -6.74
N TRP A 127 -0.38 -9.93 -6.79
CA TRP A 127 0.64 -10.85 -6.28
C TRP A 127 1.86 -11.02 -7.20
N ALA A 128 1.75 -10.58 -8.45
CA ALA A 128 2.86 -10.59 -9.40
C ALA A 128 2.80 -9.40 -10.33
N SER A 129 3.92 -8.72 -10.48
CA SER A 129 4.04 -7.60 -11.41
C SER A 129 3.90 -8.04 -12.86
N MET A 130 3.37 -7.17 -13.72
CA MET A 130 3.27 -7.43 -15.15
C MET A 130 4.65 -7.71 -15.74
N GLY A 131 4.87 -8.94 -16.27
CA GLY A 131 6.11 -9.35 -16.93
C GLY A 131 6.72 -10.67 -16.42
N GLU A 132 6.36 -11.15 -15.24
CA GLU A 132 6.95 -12.35 -14.60
C GLU A 132 6.02 -13.58 -14.62
N LYS A 133 5.62 -14.02 -15.82
CA LYS A 133 4.61 -15.11 -15.98
C LYS A 133 5.00 -16.45 -15.33
N GLU A 134 6.26 -16.80 -15.25
CA GLU A 134 6.71 -18.06 -14.64
C GLU A 134 6.66 -18.00 -13.10
N LYS A 135 7.04 -16.90 -12.53
CA LYS A 135 6.97 -16.69 -11.07
C LYS A 135 5.53 -16.46 -10.56
N THR A 136 4.61 -16.11 -11.45
CA THR A 136 3.21 -15.81 -11.12
C THR A 136 2.51 -17.03 -10.48
N LYS A 137 2.69 -18.22 -11.04
CA LYS A 137 2.01 -19.44 -10.54
C LYS A 137 2.49 -19.86 -9.16
N GLU A 138 3.79 -19.80 -8.91
CA GLU A 138 4.36 -20.13 -7.61
C GLU A 138 3.88 -19.12 -6.55
N ARG A 139 3.90 -17.84 -6.86
CA ARG A 139 3.38 -16.79 -5.96
C ARG A 139 1.89 -16.90 -5.71
N GLU A 140 1.08 -17.20 -6.71
CA GLU A 140 -0.34 -17.45 -6.55
C GLU A 140 -0.61 -18.62 -5.58
N GLN A 141 0.16 -19.70 -5.67
CA GLN A 141 0.04 -20.83 -4.74
C GLN A 141 0.41 -20.45 -3.29
N LEU A 142 1.48 -19.67 -3.12
CA LEU A 142 1.94 -19.21 -1.81
C LEU A 142 0.97 -18.23 -1.15
N LEU A 143 0.28 -17.43 -1.95
CA LEU A 143 -0.53 -16.30 -1.47
C LEU A 143 -2.04 -16.55 -1.54
N PHE A 144 -2.49 -17.71 -2.05
CA PHE A 144 -3.91 -18.01 -2.20
C PHE A 144 -4.71 -17.88 -0.88
N GLY A 145 -4.11 -18.22 0.25
CA GLY A 145 -4.70 -18.05 1.58
C GLY A 145 -4.89 -16.61 2.04
N PHE A 146 -4.34 -15.62 1.30
CA PHE A 146 -4.41 -14.20 1.63
C PHE A 146 -5.36 -13.41 0.72
N GLN A 147 -6.16 -14.09 -0.11
CA GLN A 147 -7.18 -13.46 -0.94
C GLN A 147 -8.24 -12.74 -0.08
N ILE A 148 -8.54 -11.48 -0.41
CA ILE A 148 -9.67 -10.80 0.21
C ILE A 148 -10.97 -11.29 -0.44
N ASN A 149 -11.69 -12.13 0.27
CA ASN A 149 -13.00 -12.65 -0.08
C ASN A 149 -14.04 -12.29 0.99
N ARG A 150 -15.29 -12.67 0.78
CA ARG A 150 -16.39 -12.38 1.71
C ARG A 150 -16.14 -12.96 3.10
N ASP A 151 -15.67 -14.19 3.18
CA ASP A 151 -15.47 -14.86 4.46
C ASP A 151 -14.40 -14.14 5.29
N LEU A 152 -13.27 -13.80 4.67
CA LEU A 152 -12.21 -13.04 5.31
C LEU A 152 -12.67 -11.63 5.73
N LEU A 153 -13.43 -10.96 4.84
CA LEU A 153 -13.98 -9.64 5.11
C LEU A 153 -14.97 -9.64 6.30
N ASN A 154 -15.71 -10.73 6.50
CA ASN A 154 -16.64 -10.88 7.63
C ASN A 154 -15.96 -11.08 8.98
N LEU A 155 -14.68 -11.46 9.00
CA LEU A 155 -13.87 -11.57 10.23
C LEU A 155 -13.28 -10.23 10.68
N SER A 156 -13.26 -9.22 9.81
CA SER A 156 -12.78 -7.89 10.13
C SER A 156 -13.83 -7.04 10.86
N SER A 157 -13.52 -5.79 11.15
CA SER A 157 -14.51 -4.87 11.73
C SER A 157 -15.78 -4.79 10.86
N PRO A 158 -16.98 -4.72 11.43
CA PRO A 158 -18.23 -4.59 10.68
C PRO A 158 -18.22 -3.41 9.70
N ASP A 159 -17.58 -2.32 10.08
CA ASP A 159 -17.44 -1.09 9.27
C ASP A 159 -16.12 -1.03 8.51
N SER A 160 -15.44 -2.16 8.35
CA SER A 160 -14.17 -2.20 7.62
C SER A 160 -14.33 -1.85 6.16
N LEU A 161 -13.33 -1.20 5.60
CA LEU A 161 -13.26 -0.80 4.20
C LEU A 161 -12.15 -1.56 3.48
N VAL A 162 -12.34 -1.77 2.18
CA VAL A 162 -11.41 -2.50 1.32
C VAL A 162 -10.75 -1.54 0.34
N MET A 163 -9.44 -1.62 0.23
CA MET A 163 -8.59 -0.81 -0.63
C MET A 163 -7.71 -1.69 -1.53
N HIS A 164 -7.45 -1.20 -2.74
CA HIS A 164 -6.55 -1.81 -3.72
C HIS A 164 -5.99 -0.71 -4.61
N CYS A 165 -4.66 -0.67 -4.78
CA CYS A 165 -4.02 0.40 -5.56
C CYS A 165 -4.27 0.34 -7.08
N LEU A 166 -4.92 -0.74 -7.58
CA LEU A 166 -5.21 -1.00 -8.99
C LEU A 166 -3.94 -1.06 -9.90
N PRO A 167 -3.98 -1.86 -11.01
CA PRO A 167 -5.12 -2.70 -11.44
C PRO A 167 -5.30 -3.94 -10.58
N ALA A 168 -6.51 -4.47 -10.46
CA ALA A 168 -6.81 -5.67 -9.69
C ALA A 168 -7.00 -6.89 -10.60
N ASN A 169 -6.54 -8.06 -10.16
CA ASN A 169 -6.82 -9.35 -10.77
C ASN A 169 -7.92 -10.05 -9.99
N ARG A 170 -9.17 -9.85 -10.43
CA ARG A 170 -10.34 -10.47 -9.79
C ARG A 170 -10.17 -11.99 -9.70
N GLU A 171 -10.68 -12.57 -8.62
CA GLU A 171 -10.59 -13.99 -8.26
C GLU A 171 -9.15 -14.48 -7.97
N ARG A 172 -8.20 -13.54 -7.86
CA ARG A 172 -6.85 -13.83 -7.37
C ARG A 172 -6.63 -13.20 -6.00
N GLU A 173 -6.07 -11.99 -5.93
CA GLU A 173 -5.83 -11.28 -4.66
C GLU A 173 -7.11 -10.74 -4.02
N ILE A 174 -8.18 -10.52 -4.81
CA ILE A 174 -9.48 -10.04 -4.36
C ILE A 174 -10.59 -10.64 -5.21
N THR A 175 -11.71 -11.04 -4.59
CA THR A 175 -12.86 -11.51 -5.33
C THR A 175 -13.66 -10.35 -5.95
N ALA A 176 -14.33 -10.61 -7.09
CA ALA A 176 -15.18 -9.62 -7.74
C ALA A 176 -16.28 -9.10 -6.80
N GLU A 177 -16.85 -9.99 -6.01
CA GLU A 177 -17.87 -9.65 -5.02
C GLU A 177 -17.40 -8.61 -3.98
N VAL A 178 -16.20 -8.76 -3.48
CA VAL A 178 -15.63 -7.81 -2.51
C VAL A 178 -15.21 -6.52 -3.21
N MET A 179 -14.58 -6.63 -4.38
CA MET A 179 -14.11 -5.50 -5.17
C MET A 179 -15.24 -4.55 -5.56
N ASP A 180 -16.39 -5.09 -5.95
CA ASP A 180 -17.58 -4.33 -6.36
C ASP A 180 -18.60 -4.16 -5.21
N GLY A 181 -18.26 -4.63 -4.03
CA GLY A 181 -19.14 -4.61 -2.87
C GLY A 181 -19.19 -3.25 -2.16
N PRO A 182 -20.15 -3.06 -1.23
CA PRO A 182 -20.40 -1.77 -0.58
C PRO A 182 -19.29 -1.31 0.37
N ARG A 183 -18.38 -2.21 0.77
CA ARG A 183 -17.22 -1.88 1.61
C ARG A 183 -15.96 -1.54 0.78
N SER A 184 -16.02 -1.64 -0.54
CA SER A 184 -14.91 -1.28 -1.43
C SER A 184 -14.88 0.23 -1.65
N ILE A 185 -13.71 0.84 -1.42
CA ILE A 185 -13.45 2.26 -1.67
C ILE A 185 -12.34 2.48 -2.69
N VAL A 186 -12.11 1.48 -3.55
CA VAL A 186 -11.01 1.48 -4.52
C VAL A 186 -11.13 2.61 -5.56
N TYR A 187 -12.35 3.04 -5.88
CA TYR A 187 -12.55 4.15 -6.82
C TYR A 187 -12.31 5.51 -6.18
N ASP A 188 -12.73 5.72 -4.93
CA ASP A 188 -12.38 6.91 -4.15
C ASP A 188 -10.85 7.00 -3.98
N GLN A 189 -10.22 5.87 -3.68
CA GLN A 189 -8.76 5.74 -3.59
C GLN A 189 -8.08 6.12 -4.92
N ALA A 190 -8.61 5.65 -6.05
CA ALA A 190 -8.07 5.97 -7.37
C ALA A 190 -8.23 7.45 -7.73
N GLU A 191 -9.37 8.07 -7.40
CA GLU A 191 -9.60 9.50 -7.58
C GLU A 191 -8.65 10.33 -6.72
N ASN A 192 -8.41 9.93 -5.49
CA ASN A 192 -7.52 10.62 -4.56
C ASN A 192 -6.05 10.65 -5.01
N ARG A 193 -5.65 9.82 -5.99
CA ARG A 193 -4.35 9.97 -6.67
C ARG A 193 -4.18 11.35 -7.30
N LEU A 194 -5.24 11.89 -7.90
CA LEU A 194 -5.20 13.24 -8.48
C LEU A 194 -5.04 14.29 -7.37
N HIS A 195 -5.83 14.19 -6.31
CA HIS A 195 -5.85 15.19 -5.23
C HIS A 195 -4.56 15.21 -4.42
N ALA A 196 -4.05 14.04 -4.05
CA ALA A 196 -2.77 13.92 -3.33
C ALA A 196 -1.59 14.44 -4.16
N GLN A 197 -1.50 14.10 -5.44
CA GLN A 197 -0.41 14.57 -6.30
C GLN A 197 -0.47 16.08 -6.54
N LYS A 198 -1.65 16.66 -6.69
CA LYS A 198 -1.82 18.14 -6.75
C LYS A 198 -1.33 18.81 -5.47
N ALA A 199 -1.67 18.25 -4.32
CA ALA A 199 -1.23 18.78 -3.03
C ALA A 199 0.29 18.70 -2.87
N ILE A 200 0.91 17.57 -3.25
CA ILE A 200 2.37 17.40 -3.24
C ILE A 200 3.05 18.46 -4.12
N LEU A 201 2.59 18.63 -5.36
CA LEU A 201 3.16 19.62 -6.28
C LEU A 201 3.02 21.04 -5.75
N ALA A 202 1.86 21.40 -5.19
CA ALA A 202 1.64 22.70 -4.59
C ALA A 202 2.53 22.94 -3.36
N GLN A 203 2.78 21.89 -2.55
CA GLN A 203 3.66 21.99 -1.39
C GLN A 203 5.13 22.14 -1.79
N LEU A 204 5.58 21.39 -2.80
CA LEU A 204 6.95 21.50 -3.32
C LEU A 204 7.23 22.89 -3.90
N GLU A 205 6.25 23.50 -4.59
CA GLU A 205 6.39 24.87 -5.09
C GLU A 205 6.49 25.89 -3.94
N ARG A 206 5.76 25.69 -2.84
CA ARG A 206 5.88 26.54 -1.65
C ARG A 206 7.24 26.44 -0.97
N TRP A 207 7.83 25.26 -0.93
CA TRP A 207 9.14 25.05 -0.31
C TRP A 207 10.30 25.56 -1.15
N ARG A 208 10.07 25.77 -2.46
CA ARG A 208 11.08 26.34 -3.36
C ARG A 208 11.26 27.84 -3.18
N ASN A 209 10.23 28.55 -2.69
CA ASN A 209 10.23 29.99 -2.42
C ASN A 209 10.55 30.28 -0.95
#